data_25486d56b0aa5d327880446f9627aae5
#
_entry.id   25486d56b0aa5d327880446f9627aae5
#
_cell.length_a   1.000
_cell.length_b   1.000
_cell.length_c   1.000
_cell.angle_alpha   90.00
_cell.angle_beta   90.00
_cell.angle_gamma   90.00
#
_symmetry.space_group_name_H-M   'P 1'
#
loop_
_entity.id
_entity.type
_entity.pdbx_description
1 polymer ?
#
loop_
_entity_poly.entity_id
_entity_poly.type
_entity_poly.pdbx_seq_one_letter_code
_entity_poly.pdbx_strand_id
1 'polypeptide(L)'
;MFKICVYNAQDDVFISRSIIESGSFEPDISVLLREFFTIWPNDGTKKTILLDIGANLGIYGLYIAKLGFRVWAIEPQATNLIKVYILQSILDFICFL
;
A
#
# COMPACT_ATOMS: atom_id res chain seq x y z
N MET A 1 -3.42 11.24 -6.44
CA MET A 1 -2.43 11.15 -5.34
C MET A 1 -3.14 10.63 -4.10
N PHE A 2 -2.60 9.69 -3.37
CA PHE A 2 -3.12 9.25 -2.07
C PHE A 2 -2.19 9.74 -0.95
N LYS A 3 -2.73 9.84 0.25
CA LYS A 3 -1.94 10.22 1.43
C LYS A 3 -1.38 8.95 2.06
N ILE A 4 -0.19 9.03 2.62
CA ILE A 4 0.42 7.96 3.40
C ILE A 4 0.98 8.54 4.70
N CYS A 5 0.79 7.82 5.80
CA CYS A 5 1.40 8.16 7.08
C CYS A 5 2.79 7.55 7.17
N VAL A 6 3.79 8.37 7.41
CA VAL A 6 5.19 7.96 7.52
C VAL A 6 5.75 8.28 8.91
N TYR A 7 6.88 7.71 9.23
CA TYR A 7 7.70 8.14 10.37
C TYR A 7 8.49 9.40 10.03
N ASN A 8 9.12 9.98 11.03
CA ASN A 8 10.14 11.00 10.81
C ASN A 8 11.30 10.39 10.00
N ALA A 9 11.82 11.12 9.03
CA ALA A 9 12.92 10.65 8.16
C ALA A 9 14.21 10.30 8.91
N GLN A 10 14.37 10.77 10.16
CA GLN A 10 15.49 10.41 11.03
C GLN A 10 15.26 9.07 11.73
N ASP A 11 14.02 8.69 11.98
CA ASP A 11 13.66 7.46 12.68
C ASP A 11 13.52 6.28 11.72
N ASP A 12 13.10 6.54 10.48
CA ASP A 12 13.04 5.55 9.39
C ASP A 12 13.77 6.11 8.16
N VAL A 13 15.03 5.78 8.07
CA VAL A 13 15.95 6.30 7.04
C VAL A 13 15.80 5.62 5.69
N PHE A 14 15.05 4.52 5.60
CA PHE A 14 14.87 3.78 4.36
C PHE A 14 13.54 4.12 3.69
N ILE A 15 12.43 3.75 4.29
CA ILE A 15 11.11 3.83 3.67
C ILE A 15 10.54 5.25 3.80
N SER A 16 10.39 5.74 5.04
CA SER A 16 9.77 7.04 5.27
C SER A 16 10.58 8.19 4.67
N ARG A 17 11.90 8.15 4.79
CA ARG A 17 12.77 9.14 4.16
C ARG A 17 12.61 9.13 2.64
N SER A 18 12.63 7.97 2.00
CA SER A 18 12.44 7.85 0.55
C SER A 18 11.11 8.45 0.10
N ILE A 19 10.03 8.15 0.82
CA ILE A 19 8.70 8.70 0.53
C ILE A 19 8.67 10.22 0.69
N ILE A 20 9.30 10.76 1.75
CA ILE A 20 9.34 12.20 2.01
C ILE A 20 10.13 12.94 0.92
N GLU A 21 11.28 12.39 0.55
CA GLU A 21 12.22 13.06 -0.36
C GLU A 21 11.83 12.90 -1.83
N SER A 22 11.33 11.73 -2.24
CA SER A 22 11.04 11.42 -3.64
C SER A 22 9.56 11.18 -3.95
N GLY A 23 8.70 11.13 -2.93
CA GLY A 23 7.28 10.82 -3.10
C GLY A 23 6.97 9.34 -3.34
N SER A 24 7.98 8.46 -3.28
CA SER A 24 7.83 7.05 -3.58
C SER A 24 8.81 6.18 -2.81
N PHE A 25 8.49 4.90 -2.73
CA PHE A 25 9.39 3.84 -2.29
C PHE A 25 9.27 2.69 -3.29
N GLU A 26 10.41 2.22 -3.81
CA GLU A 26 10.46 1.17 -4.82
C GLU A 26 9.46 1.40 -5.98
N PRO A 27 9.58 2.50 -6.74
CA PRO A 27 8.61 2.87 -7.76
C PRO A 27 8.43 1.80 -8.84
N ASP A 28 9.46 1.03 -9.16
CA ASP A 28 9.41 -0.06 -10.15
C ASP A 28 8.45 -1.16 -9.72
N ILE A 29 8.43 -1.51 -8.43
CA ILE A 29 7.50 -2.50 -7.87
C ILE A 29 6.06 -1.98 -7.98
N SER A 30 5.83 -0.70 -7.68
CA SER A 30 4.51 -0.08 -7.81
C SER A 30 4.02 -0.10 -9.26
N VAL A 31 4.89 0.14 -10.24
CA VAL A 31 4.57 0.06 -11.66
C VAL A 31 4.21 -1.37 -12.06
N LEU A 32 5.02 -2.35 -11.68
CA LEU A 32 4.75 -3.77 -11.97
C LEU A 32 3.43 -4.24 -11.37
N LEU A 33 3.14 -3.88 -10.12
CA LEU A 33 1.88 -4.21 -9.48
C LEU A 33 0.69 -3.58 -10.22
N ARG A 34 0.78 -2.32 -10.59
CA ARG A 34 -0.26 -1.64 -11.37
C ARG A 34 -0.51 -2.37 -12.68
N GLU A 35 0.53 -2.68 -13.43
CA GLU A 35 0.41 -3.39 -14.70
C GLU A 35 -0.24 -4.75 -14.51
N PHE A 36 0.23 -5.53 -13.53
CA PHE A 36 -0.36 -6.83 -13.20
C PHE A 36 -1.85 -6.73 -12.91
N PHE A 37 -2.25 -5.81 -12.02
CA PHE A 37 -3.64 -5.66 -11.60
C PHE A 37 -4.55 -5.02 -12.65
N THR A 38 -4.01 -4.26 -13.59
CA THR A 38 -4.80 -3.61 -14.65
C THR A 38 -4.89 -4.40 -15.94
N ILE A 39 -3.87 -5.22 -16.24
CA ILE A 39 -3.81 -6.02 -17.47
C ILE A 39 -4.30 -7.45 -17.20
N TRP A 40 -4.04 -7.99 -16.06
CA TRP A 40 -4.35 -9.36 -15.65
C TRP A 40 -5.22 -9.38 -14.38
N PRO A 41 -6.40 -9.99 -14.36
CA PRO A 41 -7.17 -10.63 -15.40
C PRO A 41 -8.04 -9.62 -16.16
N ASN A 42 -8.09 -9.74 -17.46
CA ASN A 42 -8.80 -8.81 -18.35
C ASN A 42 -10.33 -9.10 -18.44
N ASP A 43 -10.95 -9.45 -17.31
CA ASP A 43 -12.38 -9.78 -17.27
C ASP A 43 -13.27 -8.65 -16.70
N GLY A 44 -12.66 -7.51 -16.32
CA GLY A 44 -13.36 -6.35 -15.75
C GLY A 44 -13.97 -6.56 -14.36
N THR A 45 -13.80 -7.74 -13.75
CA THR A 45 -14.50 -8.09 -12.50
C THR A 45 -13.80 -7.62 -11.23
N LYS A 46 -12.53 -7.23 -11.30
CA LYS A 46 -11.67 -6.88 -10.14
C LYS A 46 -11.72 -7.91 -9.01
N LYS A 47 -11.85 -9.19 -9.35
CA LYS A 47 -11.88 -10.29 -8.38
C LYS A 47 -10.52 -10.61 -7.77
N THR A 48 -9.45 -10.21 -8.43
CA THR A 48 -8.08 -10.40 -7.94
C THR A 48 -7.88 -9.64 -6.63
N ILE A 49 -7.22 -10.27 -5.68
CA ILE A 49 -6.92 -9.72 -4.36
C ILE A 49 -5.40 -9.66 -4.21
N LEU A 50 -4.89 -8.53 -3.73
CA LEU A 50 -3.51 -8.46 -3.25
C LEU A 50 -3.44 -9.05 -1.85
N LEU A 51 -2.52 -9.99 -1.65
CA LEU A 51 -2.08 -10.42 -0.33
C LEU A 51 -0.71 -9.81 -0.06
N ASP A 52 -0.67 -8.82 0.81
CA ASP A 52 0.54 -8.05 1.17
C ASP A 52 1.05 -8.53 2.53
N ILE A 53 2.08 -9.38 2.54
CA ILE A 53 2.66 -9.96 3.75
C ILE A 53 3.89 -9.14 4.14
N GLY A 54 3.88 -8.57 5.35
CA GLY A 54 4.86 -7.58 5.77
C GLY A 54 4.57 -6.21 5.18
N ALA A 55 3.31 -5.80 5.24
CA ALA A 55 2.81 -4.62 4.56
C ALA A 55 3.47 -3.30 5.00
N ASN A 56 4.11 -3.29 6.17
CA ASN A 56 4.80 -2.14 6.73
C ASN A 56 3.88 -0.90 6.77
N LEU A 57 4.23 0.19 6.10
CA LEU A 57 3.41 1.40 5.99
C LEU A 57 2.25 1.26 4.97
N GLY A 58 2.08 0.10 4.37
CA GLY A 58 0.98 -0.21 3.46
C GLY A 58 1.10 0.40 2.08
N ILE A 59 2.29 0.77 1.63
CA ILE A 59 2.50 1.46 0.36
C ILE A 59 1.86 0.73 -0.82
N TYR A 60 2.16 -0.56 -0.96
CA TYR A 60 1.65 -1.36 -2.07
C TYR A 60 0.15 -1.62 -1.92
N GLY A 61 -0.28 -1.99 -0.70
CA GLY A 61 -1.68 -2.22 -0.41
C GLY A 61 -2.55 -1.00 -0.68
N LEU A 62 -2.15 0.17 -0.18
CA LEU A 62 -2.86 1.43 -0.40
C LEU A 62 -2.92 1.81 -1.88
N TYR A 63 -1.83 1.58 -2.61
CA TYR A 63 -1.76 1.86 -4.03
C TYR A 63 -2.74 1.00 -4.84
N ILE A 64 -2.75 -0.31 -4.60
CA ILE A 64 -3.65 -1.26 -5.28
C ILE A 64 -5.11 -1.06 -4.86
N ALA A 65 -5.36 -0.76 -3.58
CA ALA A 65 -6.70 -0.42 -3.10
C ALA A 65 -7.25 0.83 -3.79
N LYS A 66 -6.41 1.83 -4.04
CA LYS A 66 -6.81 3.03 -4.79
C LYS A 66 -7.21 2.73 -6.24
N LEU A 67 -6.67 1.68 -6.84
CA LEU A 67 -7.11 1.20 -8.15
C LEU A 67 -8.45 0.46 -8.09
N GLY A 68 -9.03 0.28 -6.88
CA GLY A 68 -10.32 -0.36 -6.64
C GLY A 68 -10.25 -1.87 -6.46
N PHE A 69 -9.07 -2.43 -6.23
CA PHE A 69 -8.89 -3.85 -5.91
C PHE A 69 -8.90 -4.09 -4.41
N ARG A 70 -9.33 -5.28 -4.00
CA ARG A 70 -9.28 -5.70 -2.60
C ARG A 70 -7.85 -6.04 -2.19
N VAL A 71 -7.53 -5.70 -0.96
CA VAL A 71 -6.20 -5.95 -0.38
C VAL A 71 -6.36 -6.63 0.98
N TRP A 72 -5.58 -7.66 1.20
CA TRP A 72 -5.36 -8.25 2.52
C TRP A 72 -3.92 -7.95 2.91
N ALA A 73 -3.75 -7.16 3.95
CA ALA A 73 -2.44 -6.76 4.44
C ALA A 73 -2.18 -7.40 5.80
N ILE A 74 -1.00 -8.00 5.96
CA ILE A 74 -0.53 -8.60 7.20
C ILE A 74 0.71 -7.83 7.65
N GLU A 75 0.62 -7.22 8.84
CA GLU A 75 1.72 -6.45 9.42
C GLU A 75 1.76 -6.67 10.94
N PRO A 76 2.86 -7.24 11.47
CA PRO A 76 2.95 -7.56 12.89
C PRO A 76 3.25 -6.34 13.78
N GLN A 77 3.77 -5.25 13.23
CA GLN A 77 4.11 -4.06 14.02
C GLN A 77 2.89 -3.17 14.22
N ALA A 78 2.39 -3.10 15.45
CA ALA A 78 1.21 -2.31 15.81
C ALA A 78 1.34 -0.81 15.43
N THR A 79 2.55 -0.24 15.55
CA THR A 79 2.80 1.16 15.16
C THR A 79 2.66 1.41 13.66
N ASN A 80 3.00 0.44 12.82
CA ASN A 80 2.76 0.49 11.39
C ASN A 80 1.27 0.34 11.09
N LEU A 81 0.60 -0.62 11.71
CA LEU A 81 -0.85 -0.82 11.58
C LEU A 81 -1.65 0.45 11.87
N ILE A 82 -1.33 1.15 12.95
CA ILE A 82 -2.01 2.41 13.30
C ILE A 82 -1.90 3.43 12.17
N LYS A 83 -0.73 3.56 11.54
CA LYS A 83 -0.52 4.49 10.43
C LYS A 83 -1.38 4.15 9.22
N VAL A 84 -1.51 2.88 8.93
CA VAL A 84 -2.35 2.41 7.80
C VAL A 84 -3.84 2.56 8.14
N TYR A 85 -4.25 2.27 9.37
CA TYR A 85 -5.64 2.43 9.83
C TYR A 85 -6.16 3.86 9.71
N ILE A 86 -5.34 4.86 9.99
CA ILE A 86 -5.73 6.28 9.83
C ILE A 86 -6.15 6.58 8.38
N LEU A 87 -5.61 5.84 7.42
CA LEU A 87 -5.87 6.03 5.99
C LEU A 87 -6.98 5.11 5.46
N GLN A 88 -7.22 4.00 6.12
CA GLN A 88 -8.23 3.01 5.73
C GLN A 88 -9.65 3.59 5.77
N SER A 89 -9.92 4.55 6.66
CA SER A 89 -11.23 5.23 6.73
C SER A 89 -11.61 5.95 5.41
N ILE A 90 -10.67 6.03 4.48
CA ILE A 90 -10.84 6.66 3.16
C ILE A 90 -10.97 5.62 2.03
N LEU A 91 -10.62 4.35 2.30
CA LEU A 91 -10.58 3.28 1.30
C LEU A 91 -11.21 2.00 1.85
N ASP A 92 -12.44 1.71 1.48
CA ASP A 92 -13.24 0.53 1.93
C ASP A 92 -12.69 -0.84 1.49
N PHE A 93 -11.48 -0.91 0.94
CA PHE A 93 -10.98 -2.09 0.24
C PHE A 93 -9.84 -2.84 0.92
N ILE A 94 -9.40 -2.41 2.12
CA ILE A 94 -8.27 -3.02 2.82
C ILE A 94 -8.76 -3.73 4.07
N CYS A 95 -8.47 -5.02 4.18
CA CYS A 95 -8.62 -5.81 5.39
C CYS A 95 -7.24 -6.07 6.00
N PHE A 96 -7.08 -5.80 7.29
CA PHE A 96 -5.86 -6.11 8.05
C PHE A 96 -6.08 -7.33 8.93
N LEU A 97 -5.11 -8.20 8.93
CA LEU A 97 -5.01 -9.35 9.81
C LEU A 97 -3.78 -9.23 10.71
#